data_2f825cf2a69d94f23f3e8fed576a995d
#
_entry.id   2f825cf2a69d94f23f3e8fed576a995d
#
_cell.length_a   1.000
_cell.length_b   1.000
_cell.length_c   1.000
_cell.angle_alpha   90.00
_cell.angle_beta   90.00
_cell.angle_gamma   90.00
#
_symmetry.space_group_name_H-M   'P 1'
#
loop_
_entity.id
_entity.type
_entity.pdbx_description
1 polymer ?
#
loop_
_entity_poly.entity_id
_entity_poly.type
_entity_poly.pdbx_seq_one_letter_code
_entity_poly.pdbx_strand_id
1 'polypeptide(L)'
;MKKSVLLLFFAGCVATGIFGIGRKIPMNRVNDLGQREGYWRDSLGEGITHELYYKGGKKDGLFKCFSRNDLFVLGEYTADNISGTWYVFGDEGELVSIHNSIEFSKDSIYTGYPCCRIFYKYKCYRIDYYPSGAVKSEGYMVCDEDFMVDFWEIGEWKYYDEAGNLIK
;
A
#
# COMPACT_ATOMS: atom_id res chain seq x y z
N MET A 1 -16.39 26.94 17.39
CA MET A 1 -17.33 26.40 16.38
C MET A 1 -16.89 24.98 16.07
N LYS A 2 -17.68 23.96 16.46
CA LYS A 2 -17.35 22.55 16.27
C LYS A 2 -17.60 22.19 14.80
N LYS A 3 -16.54 21.79 14.07
CA LYS A 3 -16.68 21.23 12.72
C LYS A 3 -16.98 19.74 12.88
N SER A 4 -18.20 19.36 12.51
CA SER A 4 -18.63 17.97 12.43
C SER A 4 -17.94 17.28 11.26
N VAL A 5 -17.19 16.24 11.55
CA VAL A 5 -16.65 15.31 10.54
C VAL A 5 -17.82 14.42 10.09
N LEU A 6 -18.19 14.54 8.83
CA LEU A 6 -19.23 13.73 8.21
C LEU A 6 -18.64 12.35 7.87
N LEU A 7 -18.95 11.35 8.72
CA LEU A 7 -18.70 9.94 8.42
C LEU A 7 -19.71 9.49 7.35
N LEU A 8 -19.25 9.26 6.12
CA LEU A 8 -20.03 8.60 5.09
C LEU A 8 -20.07 7.09 5.38
N PHE A 9 -21.18 6.64 5.99
CA PHE A 9 -21.51 5.24 6.07
C PHE A 9 -21.94 4.74 4.68
N PHE A 10 -21.17 3.84 4.11
CA PHE A 10 -21.63 3.01 3.00
C PHE A 10 -22.67 2.01 3.54
N ALA A 11 -23.93 2.29 3.31
CA ALA A 11 -25.02 1.35 3.48
C ALA A 11 -25.04 0.46 2.23
N GLY A 12 -24.61 -0.78 2.37
CA GLY A 12 -24.66 -1.76 1.30
C GLY A 12 -24.93 -3.16 1.81
N CYS A 13 -26.13 -3.66 1.56
CA CYS A 13 -26.58 -5.05 1.68
C CYS A 13 -26.63 -5.68 3.08
N VAL A 14 -27.76 -5.54 3.73
CA VAL A 14 -28.22 -6.49 4.74
C VAL A 14 -28.61 -7.79 4.02
N ALA A 15 -27.67 -8.72 3.92
CA ALA A 15 -27.97 -10.12 3.69
C ALA A 15 -28.26 -10.73 5.06
N THR A 16 -29.54 -10.96 5.36
CA THR A 16 -30.02 -11.81 6.45
C THR A 16 -29.53 -13.23 6.20
N GLY A 17 -28.56 -13.68 6.99
CA GLY A 17 -28.04 -15.01 6.80
C GLY A 17 -27.20 -15.48 7.98
N ILE A 18 -27.86 -16.11 8.97
CA ILE A 18 -27.35 -17.20 9.81
C ILE A 18 -26.01 -16.91 10.51
N PHE A 19 -26.07 -16.73 11.82
CA PHE A 19 -24.96 -16.91 12.76
C PHE A 19 -24.37 -18.32 12.56
N GLY A 20 -23.46 -18.44 11.60
CA GLY A 20 -22.67 -19.62 11.33
C GLY A 20 -21.42 -19.56 12.18
N ILE A 21 -21.31 -20.48 13.15
CA ILE A 21 -20.12 -20.99 13.80
C ILE A 21 -18.87 -20.53 13.02
N GLY A 22 -17.98 -19.77 13.67
CA GLY A 22 -16.77 -19.20 13.07
C GLY A 22 -15.97 -20.24 12.29
N ARG A 23 -16.20 -20.34 11.00
CA ARG A 23 -15.37 -21.14 10.12
C ARG A 23 -14.00 -20.47 10.10
N LYS A 24 -13.01 -21.10 10.73
CA LYS A 24 -11.61 -20.72 10.53
C LYS A 24 -11.38 -20.66 9.02
N ILE A 25 -11.08 -19.49 8.50
CA ILE A 25 -10.67 -19.35 7.10
C ILE A 25 -9.43 -20.22 6.94
N PRO A 26 -9.44 -21.23 6.06
CA PRO A 26 -8.28 -22.08 5.88
C PRO A 26 -7.13 -21.24 5.31
N MET A 27 -5.99 -21.25 6.02
CA MET A 27 -4.79 -20.50 5.66
C MET A 27 -3.76 -21.40 4.98
N ASN A 28 -2.89 -20.80 4.18
CA ASN A 28 -1.68 -21.41 3.61
C ASN A 28 -2.00 -22.68 2.80
N ARG A 29 -3.02 -22.61 1.96
CA ARG A 29 -3.44 -23.73 1.11
C ARG A 29 -2.80 -23.65 -0.27
N VAL A 30 -2.59 -24.83 -0.85
CA VAL A 30 -2.26 -24.99 -2.26
C VAL A 30 -3.42 -25.64 -3.00
N ASN A 31 -3.57 -25.34 -4.28
CA ASN A 31 -4.50 -26.01 -5.18
C ASN A 31 -3.90 -27.37 -5.67
N ASP A 32 -4.64 -28.10 -6.49
CA ASP A 32 -4.23 -29.42 -7.02
C ASP A 32 -2.96 -29.34 -7.90
N LEU A 33 -2.59 -28.16 -8.36
CA LEU A 33 -1.35 -27.89 -9.12
C LEU A 33 -0.18 -27.49 -8.22
N GLY A 34 -0.32 -27.52 -6.89
CA GLY A 34 0.70 -27.08 -5.93
C GLY A 34 0.88 -25.55 -5.86
N GLN A 35 -0.02 -24.77 -6.44
CA GLN A 35 0.06 -23.30 -6.43
C GLN A 35 -0.64 -22.75 -5.18
N ARG A 36 -0.11 -21.64 -4.63
CA ARG A 36 -0.74 -20.94 -3.52
C ARG A 36 -2.16 -20.50 -3.90
N GLU A 37 -3.12 -20.70 -2.97
CA GLU A 37 -4.53 -20.39 -3.17
C GLU A 37 -5.18 -19.87 -1.89
N GLY A 38 -5.99 -18.81 -1.99
CA GLY A 38 -6.71 -18.21 -0.88
C GLY A 38 -5.80 -17.40 0.05
N TYR A 39 -6.18 -17.31 1.32
CA TYR A 39 -5.50 -16.50 2.31
C TYR A 39 -4.21 -17.15 2.83
N TRP A 40 -3.14 -16.37 2.84
CA TRP A 40 -1.81 -16.77 3.29
C TRP A 40 -1.29 -15.81 4.34
N ARG A 41 -0.57 -16.39 5.30
CA ARG A 41 0.18 -15.66 6.32
C ARG A 41 1.59 -16.22 6.35
N ASP A 42 2.56 -15.40 5.97
CA ASP A 42 3.98 -15.73 5.90
C ASP A 42 4.73 -14.94 6.98
N SER A 43 5.54 -15.60 7.81
CA SER A 43 6.47 -14.95 8.73
C SER A 43 7.84 -14.88 8.06
N LEU A 44 8.37 -13.67 7.93
CA LEU A 44 9.66 -13.41 7.28
C LEU A 44 10.84 -13.30 8.26
N GLY A 45 10.60 -13.50 9.56
CA GLY A 45 11.58 -13.26 10.60
C GLY A 45 11.56 -11.82 11.15
N GLU A 46 12.33 -11.55 12.18
CA GLU A 46 12.49 -10.23 12.80
C GLU A 46 11.18 -9.52 13.20
N GLY A 47 10.11 -10.30 13.41
CA GLY A 47 8.78 -9.77 13.74
C GLY A 47 7.96 -9.28 12.55
N ILE A 48 8.44 -9.52 11.33
CA ILE A 48 7.71 -9.16 10.10
C ILE A 48 6.78 -10.31 9.69
N THR A 49 5.53 -9.96 9.44
CA THR A 49 4.50 -10.90 8.96
C THR A 49 3.73 -10.29 7.79
N HIS A 50 3.57 -11.07 6.73
CA HIS A 50 2.72 -10.72 5.60
C HIS A 50 1.42 -11.53 5.63
N GLU A 51 0.31 -10.86 5.36
CA GLU A 51 -0.99 -11.45 5.09
C GLU A 51 -1.45 -11.04 3.71
N LEU A 52 -1.78 -12.02 2.86
CA LEU A 52 -2.18 -11.74 1.49
C LEU A 52 -3.03 -12.85 0.90
N TYR A 53 -3.69 -12.54 -0.22
CA TYR A 53 -4.47 -13.50 -0.97
C TYR A 53 -3.73 -13.93 -2.24
N TYR A 54 -3.88 -15.23 -2.55
CA TYR A 54 -3.39 -15.82 -3.80
C TYR A 54 -4.53 -16.42 -4.60
N LYS A 55 -4.41 -16.31 -5.93
CA LYS A 55 -5.30 -16.94 -6.90
C LYS A 55 -4.45 -17.57 -8.00
N GLY A 56 -4.48 -18.89 -8.11
CA GLY A 56 -3.68 -19.63 -9.09
C GLY A 56 -2.17 -19.35 -8.98
N GLY A 57 -1.64 -19.24 -7.77
CA GLY A 57 -0.23 -18.97 -7.49
C GLY A 57 0.21 -17.50 -7.55
N LYS A 58 -0.68 -16.60 -7.98
CA LYS A 58 -0.40 -15.15 -8.08
C LYS A 58 -0.98 -14.41 -6.89
N LYS A 59 -0.29 -13.37 -6.43
CA LYS A 59 -0.83 -12.41 -5.46
C LYS A 59 -2.04 -11.71 -6.09
N ASP A 60 -3.22 -11.79 -5.46
CA ASP A 60 -4.47 -11.26 -6.02
C ASP A 60 -5.44 -10.92 -4.88
N GLY A 61 -5.50 -9.66 -4.49
CA GLY A 61 -6.32 -9.14 -3.39
C GLY A 61 -5.53 -8.39 -2.32
N LEU A 62 -6.13 -8.25 -1.15
CA LEU A 62 -5.62 -7.45 -0.05
C LEU A 62 -4.27 -7.98 0.46
N PHE A 63 -3.34 -7.06 0.65
CA PHE A 63 -2.04 -7.26 1.27
C PHE A 63 -1.94 -6.48 2.58
N LYS A 64 -1.39 -7.11 3.60
CA LYS A 64 -1.02 -6.47 4.86
C LYS A 64 0.38 -6.90 5.25
N CYS A 65 1.20 -5.93 5.64
CA CYS A 65 2.46 -6.16 6.32
C CYS A 65 2.34 -5.69 7.76
N PHE A 66 2.76 -6.53 8.68
CA PHE A 66 2.86 -6.20 10.11
C PHE A 66 4.32 -6.20 10.53
N SER A 67 4.69 -5.21 11.33
CA SER A 67 5.94 -5.16 12.07
C SER A 67 5.62 -5.32 13.55
N ARG A 68 6.15 -6.36 14.22
CA ARG A 68 5.91 -6.64 15.66
C ARG A 68 4.43 -6.69 16.06
N ASN A 69 3.56 -7.12 15.14
CA ASN A 69 2.09 -7.19 15.19
C ASN A 69 1.36 -5.86 14.91
N ASP A 70 2.04 -4.75 14.73
CA ASP A 70 1.42 -3.49 14.33
C ASP A 70 1.33 -3.41 12.80
N LEU A 71 0.21 -2.93 12.29
CA LEU A 71 -0.01 -2.78 10.85
C LEU A 71 0.93 -1.70 10.32
N PHE A 72 1.85 -2.11 9.43
CA PHE A 72 2.86 -1.24 8.85
C PHE A 72 2.53 -0.83 7.41
N VAL A 73 2.00 -1.78 6.61
CA VAL A 73 1.59 -1.51 5.23
C VAL A 73 0.24 -2.17 4.94
N LEU A 74 -0.62 -1.46 4.26
CA LEU A 74 -1.89 -1.96 3.72
C LEU A 74 -1.97 -1.62 2.24
N GLY A 75 -2.28 -2.60 1.39
CA GLY A 75 -2.40 -2.39 -0.04
C GLY A 75 -3.11 -3.52 -0.75
N GLU A 76 -2.99 -3.56 -2.06
CA GLU A 76 -3.68 -4.53 -2.89
C GLU A 76 -2.81 -4.99 -4.06
N TYR A 77 -2.92 -6.26 -4.42
CA TYR A 77 -2.33 -6.84 -5.62
C TYR A 77 -3.41 -7.28 -6.59
N THR A 78 -3.10 -7.16 -7.87
CA THR A 78 -3.86 -7.76 -8.96
C THR A 78 -2.89 -8.54 -9.84
N ALA A 79 -3.01 -9.87 -9.84
CA ALA A 79 -2.19 -10.79 -10.64
C ALA A 79 -0.67 -10.51 -10.54
N ASP A 80 -0.14 -10.47 -9.30
CA ASP A 80 1.24 -10.16 -8.89
C ASP A 80 1.67 -8.68 -9.03
N ASN A 81 0.82 -7.81 -9.52
CA ASN A 81 1.15 -6.39 -9.65
C ASN A 81 0.52 -5.58 -8.52
N ILE A 82 1.25 -4.59 -8.00
CA ILE A 82 0.67 -3.63 -7.05
C ILE A 82 -0.46 -2.86 -7.74
N SER A 83 -1.55 -2.64 -7.02
CA SER A 83 -2.75 -1.98 -7.54
C SER A 83 -3.47 -1.20 -6.44
N GLY A 84 -4.48 -0.42 -6.82
CA GLY A 84 -5.29 0.33 -5.87
C GLY A 84 -4.53 1.43 -5.14
N THR A 85 -4.82 1.61 -3.87
CA THR A 85 -4.17 2.58 -2.99
C THR A 85 -3.42 1.85 -1.89
N TRP A 86 -2.20 2.30 -1.63
CA TRP A 86 -1.34 1.76 -0.59
C TRP A 86 -1.16 2.77 0.53
N TYR A 87 -1.15 2.28 1.75
CA TYR A 87 -1.03 3.04 2.98
C TYR A 87 0.17 2.54 3.76
N VAL A 88 1.00 3.46 4.24
CA VAL A 88 2.13 3.18 5.13
C VAL A 88 1.85 3.84 6.47
N PHE A 89 2.05 3.09 7.53
CA PHE A 89 1.82 3.52 8.91
C PHE A 89 3.14 3.53 9.68
N GLY A 90 3.26 4.42 10.65
CA GLY A 90 4.38 4.47 11.57
C GLY A 90 4.19 3.56 12.78
N ASP A 91 5.16 3.60 13.69
CA ASP A 91 5.23 2.71 14.86
C ASP A 91 4.11 2.97 15.89
N GLU A 92 3.52 4.15 15.89
CA GLU A 92 2.38 4.52 16.75
C GLU A 92 1.02 4.35 16.04
N GLY A 93 1.04 3.78 14.80
CA GLY A 93 -0.15 3.56 13.96
C GLY A 93 -0.61 4.81 13.21
N GLU A 94 0.16 5.89 13.26
CA GLU A 94 -0.10 7.10 12.48
C GLU A 94 0.12 6.87 10.99
N LEU A 95 -0.67 7.55 10.15
CA LEU A 95 -0.52 7.49 8.71
C LEU A 95 0.73 8.28 8.28
N VAL A 96 1.70 7.58 7.70
CA VAL A 96 2.96 8.18 7.20
C VAL A 96 2.83 8.58 5.75
N SER A 97 2.29 7.69 4.89
CA SER A 97 2.11 8.03 3.48
C SER A 97 0.96 7.27 2.82
N ILE A 98 0.44 7.86 1.74
CA ILE A 98 -0.50 7.24 0.81
C ILE A 98 0.12 7.23 -0.58
N HIS A 99 0.02 6.09 -1.27
CA HIS A 99 0.43 5.93 -2.66
C HIS A 99 -0.81 5.54 -3.48
N ASN A 100 -1.23 6.39 -4.39
CA ASN A 100 -2.41 6.19 -5.22
C ASN A 100 -2.10 6.39 -6.70
N SER A 101 -3.10 6.22 -7.57
CA SER A 101 -2.94 6.38 -9.02
C SER A 101 -1.79 5.53 -9.58
N ILE A 102 -1.66 4.29 -9.08
CA ILE A 102 -0.58 3.39 -9.47
C ILE A 102 -0.82 2.89 -10.88
N GLU A 103 0.17 3.11 -11.75
CA GLU A 103 0.18 2.67 -13.14
C GLU A 103 1.53 2.11 -13.52
N PHE A 104 1.60 1.35 -14.62
CA PHE A 104 2.89 0.92 -15.16
C PHE A 104 3.67 2.12 -15.69
N SER A 105 4.89 2.28 -15.20
CA SER A 105 5.77 3.36 -15.61
C SER A 105 6.28 3.16 -17.02
N LYS A 106 6.34 4.25 -17.77
CA LYS A 106 7.08 4.38 -19.04
C LYS A 106 8.30 5.27 -18.87
N ASP A 107 8.49 5.82 -17.69
CA ASP A 107 9.52 6.77 -17.36
C ASP A 107 10.85 6.07 -17.03
N SER A 108 11.96 6.69 -17.40
CA SER A 108 13.29 6.27 -17.01
C SER A 108 14.03 7.43 -16.34
N ILE A 109 14.76 7.12 -15.27
CA ILE A 109 15.55 8.11 -14.56
C ILE A 109 16.99 8.10 -15.11
N TYR A 110 17.50 9.28 -15.42
CA TYR A 110 18.89 9.47 -15.81
C TYR A 110 19.77 9.59 -14.57
N THR A 111 20.70 8.67 -14.39
CA THR A 111 21.54 8.57 -13.18
C THR A 111 22.80 9.46 -13.22
N GLY A 112 22.93 10.34 -14.23
CA GLY A 112 24.13 11.17 -14.41
C GLY A 112 25.24 10.50 -15.24
N TYR A 113 25.15 9.20 -15.51
CA TYR A 113 26.09 8.49 -16.38
C TYR A 113 25.47 8.31 -17.78
N PRO A 114 26.19 8.65 -18.88
CA PRO A 114 25.62 8.65 -20.25
C PRO A 114 25.00 7.34 -20.72
N CYS A 115 25.37 6.22 -20.11
CA CYS A 115 24.92 4.88 -20.48
C CYS A 115 23.88 4.27 -19.54
N CYS A 116 23.53 4.97 -18.42
CA CYS A 116 22.76 4.34 -17.35
C CYS A 116 21.44 5.06 -17.15
N ARG A 117 20.37 4.44 -17.66
CA ARG A 117 18.98 4.78 -17.31
C ARG A 117 18.42 3.69 -16.45
N ILE A 118 17.81 4.06 -15.34
CA ILE A 118 17.03 3.14 -14.50
C ILE A 118 15.58 3.23 -14.94
N PHE A 119 14.97 2.06 -15.18
CA PHE A 119 13.55 1.93 -15.49
C PHE A 119 12.85 1.37 -14.27
N TYR A 120 11.88 2.09 -13.78
CA TYR A 120 11.02 1.63 -12.69
C TYR A 120 9.74 1.02 -13.25
N LYS A 121 9.21 0.02 -12.57
CA LYS A 121 8.03 -0.73 -13.02
C LYS A 121 6.74 0.09 -12.88
N TYR A 122 6.67 0.95 -11.86
CA TYR A 122 5.46 1.68 -11.51
C TYR A 122 5.72 3.17 -11.41
N LYS A 123 4.63 3.91 -11.64
CA LYS A 123 4.49 5.33 -11.34
C LYS A 123 3.27 5.50 -10.46
N CYS A 124 3.37 6.33 -9.42
CA CYS A 124 2.23 6.64 -8.56
C CYS A 124 2.29 8.08 -8.05
N TYR A 125 1.18 8.53 -7.49
CA TYR A 125 1.12 9.79 -6.75
C TYR A 125 1.26 9.48 -5.27
N ARG A 126 2.26 10.10 -4.61
CA ARG A 126 2.55 9.93 -3.18
C ARG A 126 2.17 11.17 -2.41
N ILE A 127 1.60 10.98 -1.23
CA ILE A 127 1.31 12.01 -0.25
C ILE A 127 1.95 11.56 1.06
N ASP A 128 2.84 12.36 1.61
CA ASP A 128 3.43 12.14 2.93
C ASP A 128 2.73 13.02 3.98
N TYR A 129 2.70 12.53 5.20
CA TYR A 129 2.05 13.20 6.32
C TYR A 129 3.02 13.45 7.46
N TYR A 130 2.79 14.52 8.19
CA TYR A 130 3.35 14.73 9.53
C TYR A 130 2.61 13.84 10.55
N PRO A 131 3.21 13.54 11.72
CA PRO A 131 2.51 12.81 12.77
C PRO A 131 1.20 13.48 13.24
N SER A 132 1.09 14.79 13.06
CA SER A 132 -0.13 15.57 13.29
C SER A 132 -1.27 15.27 12.32
N GLY A 133 -1.00 14.50 11.23
CA GLY A 133 -1.93 14.25 10.14
C GLY A 133 -1.99 15.35 9.08
N ALA A 134 -1.21 16.43 9.22
CA ALA A 134 -1.09 17.43 8.18
C ALA A 134 -0.26 16.89 7.00
N VAL A 135 -0.59 17.29 5.77
CA VAL A 135 0.21 16.94 4.59
C VAL A 135 1.58 17.58 4.71
N LYS A 136 2.62 16.78 4.50
CA LYS A 136 4.03 17.20 4.53
C LYS A 136 4.57 17.44 3.13
N SER A 137 4.30 16.50 2.22
CA SER A 137 4.71 16.61 0.82
C SER A 137 3.79 15.83 -0.09
N GLU A 138 3.74 16.18 -1.36
CA GLU A 138 2.99 15.41 -2.36
C GLU A 138 3.59 15.58 -3.76
N GLY A 139 3.52 14.53 -4.58
CA GLY A 139 4.01 14.56 -5.95
C GLY A 139 4.01 13.18 -6.60
N TYR A 140 4.42 13.15 -7.86
CA TYR A 140 4.60 11.89 -8.57
C TYR A 140 5.96 11.28 -8.27
N MET A 141 6.00 9.96 -8.17
CA MET A 141 7.22 9.18 -8.07
C MET A 141 7.19 7.97 -9.00
N VAL A 142 8.37 7.42 -9.29
CA VAL A 142 8.54 6.11 -9.90
C VAL A 142 9.17 5.17 -8.89
N CYS A 143 8.78 3.89 -8.94
CA CYS A 143 9.24 2.88 -7.98
C CYS A 143 9.14 1.47 -8.57
N ASP A 144 9.80 0.54 -7.92
CA ASP A 144 9.58 -0.89 -8.09
C ASP A 144 8.61 -1.44 -7.04
N GLU A 145 8.55 -2.75 -6.86
CA GLU A 145 7.63 -3.40 -5.91
C GLU A 145 7.91 -3.00 -4.45
N ASP A 146 9.15 -2.60 -4.14
CA ASP A 146 9.53 -2.06 -2.84
C ASP A 146 9.56 -0.52 -2.84
N PHE A 147 8.39 0.09 -3.06
CA PHE A 147 8.22 1.54 -3.16
C PHE A 147 8.57 2.33 -1.88
N MET A 148 8.84 1.65 -0.78
CA MET A 148 9.28 2.31 0.46
C MET A 148 10.77 2.57 0.49
N VAL A 149 11.55 1.75 -0.23
CA VAL A 149 13.02 1.78 -0.20
C VAL A 149 13.59 2.28 -1.52
N ASP A 150 13.02 1.83 -2.64
CA ASP A 150 13.52 2.14 -3.97
C ASP A 150 12.49 2.94 -4.78
N PHE A 151 12.59 4.26 -4.66
CA PHE A 151 11.74 5.19 -5.38
C PHE A 151 12.50 6.45 -5.79
N TRP A 152 11.98 7.16 -6.79
CA TRP A 152 12.52 8.43 -7.25
C TRP A 152 11.40 9.42 -7.51
N GLU A 153 11.53 10.62 -6.93
CA GLU A 153 10.62 11.74 -7.17
C GLU A 153 10.74 12.24 -8.63
N ILE A 154 9.61 12.48 -9.28
CA ILE A 154 9.56 13.00 -10.65
C ILE A 154 8.61 14.18 -10.76
N GLY A 155 8.94 15.12 -11.66
CA GLY A 155 8.16 16.34 -11.86
C GLY A 155 8.25 17.30 -10.68
N GLU A 156 7.21 18.10 -10.49
CA GLU A 156 7.13 19.06 -9.41
C GLU A 156 6.54 18.43 -8.16
N TRP A 157 7.25 18.58 -7.03
CA TRP A 157 6.77 18.20 -5.71
C TRP A 157 6.42 19.44 -4.92
N LYS A 158 5.36 19.34 -4.13
CA LYS A 158 4.94 20.35 -3.18
C LYS A 158 5.31 19.92 -1.77
N TYR A 159 5.79 20.86 -0.98
CA TYR A 159 6.19 20.65 0.41
C TYR A 159 5.46 21.68 1.28
N TYR A 160 4.99 21.26 2.43
CA TYR A 160 4.20 22.07 3.35
C TYR A 160 4.81 22.05 4.75
N ASP A 161 4.59 23.11 5.51
CA ASP A 161 4.83 23.09 6.95
C ASP A 161 3.65 22.42 7.70
N GLU A 162 3.80 22.17 9.00
CA GLU A 162 2.74 21.55 9.80
C GLU A 162 1.47 22.40 9.92
N ALA A 163 1.53 23.70 9.64
CA ALA A 163 0.38 24.60 9.59
C ALA A 163 -0.33 24.54 8.23
N GLY A 164 0.22 23.79 7.25
CA GLY A 164 -0.33 23.61 5.90
C GLY A 164 0.06 24.71 4.92
N ASN A 165 1.06 25.54 5.24
CA ASN A 165 1.55 26.55 4.30
C ASN A 165 2.54 25.90 3.31
N LEU A 166 2.38 26.22 2.03
CA LEU A 166 3.29 25.78 0.99
C LEU A 166 4.66 26.44 1.18
N ILE A 167 5.74 25.63 1.25
CA ILE A 167 7.12 26.09 1.43
C ILE A 167 8.02 25.83 0.21
N LYS A 168 7.58 24.94 -0.70
CA LYS A 168 8.26 24.65 -1.98
C LYS A 168 7.29 24.01 -2.97
#